data_e9527ae1872b2b36a9aeea6445cf29d6
#
_entry.id   e9527ae1872b2b36a9aeea6445cf29d6
#
_cell.length_a   1.000
_cell.length_b   1.000
_cell.length_c   1.000
_cell.angle_alpha   90.00
_cell.angle_beta   90.00
_cell.angle_gamma   90.00
#
_symmetry.space_group_name_H-M   'P 1'
#
loop_
_entity.id
_entity.type
_entity.pdbx_description
1 polymer ?
#
loop_
_entity_poly.entity_id
_entity_poly.type
_entity_poly.pdbx_seq_one_letter_code
_entity_poly.pdbx_strand_id
1 'polypeptide(L)' 'MRNNVAAQRSRSARRLKENQIALRASFLESQNFQLKITMKKLNIENNNIKVRVEDLLAKIREKEFYGLD' A
#
# COMPACT_ATOMS: atom_id res chain seq x y z
N MET A 1 12.28 -50.15 -4.53
CA MET A 1 11.89 -49.31 -5.68
C MET A 1 10.61 -48.52 -5.48
N ARG A 2 9.52 -49.17 -5.05
CA ARG A 2 8.25 -48.48 -4.85
C ARG A 2 8.35 -47.30 -3.83
N ASN A 3 9.11 -47.50 -2.76
CA ASN A 3 9.29 -46.49 -1.72
C ASN A 3 10.04 -45.26 -2.22
N ASN A 4 11.03 -45.45 -3.13
CA ASN A 4 11.79 -44.34 -3.67
C ASN A 4 10.94 -43.46 -4.61
N VAL A 5 10.08 -44.07 -5.42
CA VAL A 5 9.19 -43.34 -6.32
C VAL A 5 8.16 -42.53 -5.52
N ALA A 6 7.57 -43.14 -4.50
CA ALA A 6 6.61 -42.46 -3.62
C ALA A 6 7.28 -41.30 -2.87
N ALA A 7 8.50 -41.51 -2.38
CA ALA A 7 9.25 -40.47 -1.67
C ALA A 7 9.61 -39.30 -2.61
N GLN A 8 9.98 -39.58 -3.86
CA GLN A 8 10.27 -38.56 -4.88
C GLN A 8 9.02 -37.75 -5.21
N ARG A 9 7.87 -38.41 -5.40
CA ARG A 9 6.61 -37.70 -5.66
C ARG A 9 6.22 -36.81 -4.50
N SER A 10 6.38 -37.31 -3.29
CA SER A 10 6.07 -36.55 -2.07
C SER A 10 6.95 -35.32 -1.94
N ARG A 11 8.26 -35.45 -2.20
CA ARG A 11 9.22 -34.34 -2.17
C ARG A 11 8.93 -33.32 -3.26
N SER A 12 8.60 -33.79 -4.46
CA SER A 12 8.26 -32.91 -5.59
C SER A 12 7.00 -32.10 -5.30
N ALA A 13 5.98 -32.74 -4.74
CA ALA A 13 4.75 -32.07 -4.35
C ALA A 13 5.01 -31.02 -3.26
N ARG A 14 5.88 -31.32 -2.29
CA ARG A 14 6.28 -30.38 -1.25
C ARG A 14 7.01 -29.18 -1.82
N ARG A 15 7.96 -29.40 -2.72
CA ARG A 15 8.70 -28.31 -3.39
C ARG A 15 7.78 -27.40 -4.19
N LEU A 16 6.81 -28.00 -4.89
CA LEU A 16 5.83 -27.21 -5.64
C LEU A 16 5.03 -26.31 -4.73
N LYS A 17 4.54 -26.83 -3.61
CA LYS A 17 3.82 -26.05 -2.61
C LYS A 17 4.69 -24.94 -2.02
N GLU A 18 5.94 -25.26 -1.64
CA GLU A 18 6.87 -24.28 -1.08
C GLU A 18 7.14 -23.15 -2.07
N ASN A 19 7.34 -23.50 -3.36
CA ASN A 19 7.54 -22.51 -4.41
C ASN A 19 6.32 -21.62 -4.62
N GLN A 20 5.13 -22.20 -4.59
CA GLN A 20 3.88 -21.44 -4.71
C GLN A 20 3.69 -20.48 -3.55
N ILE A 21 3.99 -20.93 -2.32
CA ILE A 21 3.93 -20.08 -1.12
C ILE A 21 4.94 -18.95 -1.21
N ALA A 22 6.17 -19.26 -1.63
CA ALA A 22 7.23 -18.26 -1.78
C ALA A 22 6.86 -17.19 -2.83
N LEU A 23 6.30 -17.61 -3.97
CA LEU A 23 5.84 -16.68 -5.00
C LEU A 23 4.72 -15.77 -4.50
N ARG A 24 3.78 -16.36 -3.78
CA ARG A 24 2.66 -15.60 -3.21
C ARG A 24 3.15 -14.59 -2.17
N ALA A 25 4.07 -15.03 -1.29
CA ALA A 25 4.67 -14.15 -0.29
C ALA A 25 5.40 -12.98 -0.94
N SER A 26 6.20 -13.26 -1.98
CA SER A 26 6.91 -12.22 -2.73
C SER A 26 5.96 -11.22 -3.38
N PHE A 27 4.87 -11.71 -3.97
CA PHE A 27 3.85 -10.87 -4.57
C PHE A 27 3.17 -9.96 -3.53
N LEU A 28 2.80 -10.53 -2.38
CA LEU A 28 2.18 -9.77 -1.30
C LEU A 28 3.12 -8.74 -0.71
N GLU A 29 4.40 -9.07 -0.55
CA GLU A 29 5.42 -8.11 -0.10
C GLU A 29 5.56 -6.94 -1.07
N SER A 30 5.57 -7.23 -2.37
CA SER A 30 5.61 -6.19 -3.41
C SER A 30 4.38 -5.29 -3.36
N GLN A 31 3.19 -5.88 -3.23
CA GLN A 31 1.95 -5.12 -3.09
C GLN A 31 1.95 -4.25 -1.85
N ASN A 32 2.40 -4.80 -0.71
CA ASN A 32 2.51 -4.04 0.53
C ASN A 32 3.43 -2.83 0.38
N PHE A 33 4.57 -3.02 -0.27
CA PHE A 33 5.51 -1.94 -0.53
C PHE A 33 4.87 -0.83 -1.38
N GLN A 34 4.17 -1.21 -2.45
CA GLN A 34 3.50 -0.25 -3.33
C GLN A 34 2.37 0.49 -2.60
N LEU A 35 1.60 -0.22 -1.78
CA LEU A 35 0.54 0.40 -1.00
C LEU A 35 1.09 1.39 0.02
N LYS A 36 2.22 1.09 0.66
CA LYS A 36 2.88 2.02 1.59
C LYS A 36 3.33 3.30 0.89
N ILE A 37 3.88 3.18 -0.31
CA ILE A 37 4.26 4.33 -1.14
C ILE A 37 3.03 5.19 -1.46
N THR A 38 1.96 4.54 -1.89
CA THR A 38 0.70 5.23 -2.22
C THR A 38 0.12 5.94 -1.01
N MET A 39 0.14 5.31 0.16
CA MET A 39 -0.31 5.93 1.41
C MET A 39 0.49 7.19 1.75
N LYS A 40 1.82 7.14 1.61
CA LYS A 40 2.67 8.31 1.85
C LYS A 40 2.33 9.45 0.91
N LYS A 41 2.16 9.15 -0.38
CA LYS A 41 1.77 10.16 -1.38
C LYS A 41 0.43 10.79 -1.03
N LEU A 42 -0.56 9.97 -0.69
CA LEU A 42 -1.88 10.45 -0.32
C LEU A 42 -1.86 11.32 0.93
N ASN A 43 -1.05 10.95 1.92
CA ASN A 43 -0.89 11.76 3.13
C ASN A 43 -0.31 13.14 2.81
N ILE A 44 0.70 13.20 1.95
CA ILE A 44 1.29 14.48 1.52
C ILE A 44 0.26 15.32 0.77
N GLU A 45 -0.47 14.72 -0.16
CA GLU A 45 -1.52 15.41 -0.92
C GLU A 45 -2.62 15.93 0.00
N ASN A 46 -3.05 15.11 0.94
CA ASN A 46 -4.08 15.51 1.91
C ASN A 46 -3.63 16.68 2.77
N ASN A 47 -2.38 16.67 3.24
CA ASN A 47 -1.83 17.78 4.00
C ASN A 47 -1.75 19.06 3.17
N ASN A 48 -1.34 18.95 1.91
CA ASN A 48 -1.28 20.09 1.00
C ASN A 48 -2.67 20.68 0.75
N ILE A 49 -3.66 19.84 0.52
CA ILE A 49 -5.05 20.26 0.33
C ILE A 49 -5.58 20.93 1.60
N LYS A 50 -5.29 20.35 2.75
CA LYS A 50 -5.70 20.90 4.04
C LYS A 50 -5.14 22.31 4.27
N VAL A 51 -3.86 22.51 3.96
CA VAL A 51 -3.21 23.83 4.07
C VAL A 51 -3.88 24.82 3.12
N ARG A 52 -4.16 24.40 1.87
CA ARG A 52 -4.86 25.28 0.92
C ARG A 52 -6.26 25.68 1.39
N VAL A 53 -6.98 24.72 1.94
CA VAL A 53 -8.32 24.99 2.49
C VAL A 53 -8.24 25.98 3.64
N GLU A 54 -7.28 25.80 4.54
CA GLU A 54 -7.05 26.70 5.66
C GLU A 54 -6.72 28.12 5.19
N ASP A 55 -5.83 28.23 4.17
CA ASP A 55 -5.47 29.52 3.57
C ASP A 55 -6.67 30.21 2.93
N LEU A 56 -7.49 29.46 2.19
CA LEU A 56 -8.68 30.01 1.55
C LEU A 56 -9.71 30.47 2.60
N LEU A 57 -9.88 29.70 3.66
CA LEU A 57 -10.77 30.07 4.76
C LEU A 57 -10.28 31.35 5.47
N ALA A 58 -8.97 31.44 5.66
CA ALA A 58 -8.38 32.65 6.26
C ALA A 58 -8.63 33.89 5.38
N LYS A 59 -8.47 33.75 4.06
CA LYS A 59 -8.74 34.83 3.11
C LYS A 59 -10.21 35.24 3.08
N ILE A 60 -11.11 34.28 3.16
CA ILE A 60 -12.55 34.53 3.23
C ILE A 60 -12.88 35.30 4.51
N ARG A 61 -12.31 34.86 5.65
CA ARG A 61 -12.50 35.56 6.93
C ARG A 61 -11.99 36.99 6.88
N GLU A 62 -10.84 37.23 6.29
CA GLU A 62 -10.32 38.57 6.10
C GLU A 62 -11.24 39.45 5.27
N LYS A 63 -11.75 38.93 4.17
CA LYS A 63 -12.71 39.66 3.34
C LYS A 63 -14.01 39.95 4.07
N GLU A 64 -14.53 39.01 4.85
CA GLU A 64 -15.72 39.21 5.66
C GLU A 64 -15.48 40.28 6.72
N PHE A 65 -14.33 40.25 7.36
CA PHE A 65 -13.96 41.24 8.37
C PHE A 65 -13.86 42.64 7.79
N TYR A 66 -13.18 42.81 6.65
CA TYR A 66 -13.08 44.09 5.98
C TYR A 66 -14.37 44.51 5.27
N GLY A 67 -15.21 43.57 4.90
CA GLY A 67 -16.53 43.85 4.30
C GLY A 67 -17.57 44.35 5.24
N LEU A 68 -17.37 44.21 6.57
CA LEU A 68 -18.26 44.73 7.60
C LEU A 68 -18.05 46.22 7.89
N ASP A 69 -16.92 46.72 7.47
CA ASP A 69 -16.58 48.14 7.58
C ASP A 69 -17.14 48.93 6.39
#